data_740d6632929a789ad13c3c79547b3f23
#
_entry.id   740d6632929a789ad13c3c79547b3f23
#
_cell.length_a   1.000
_cell.length_b   1.000
_cell.length_c   1.000
_cell.angle_alpha   90.00
_cell.angle_beta   90.00
_cell.angle_gamma   90.00
#
_symmetry.space_group_name_H-M   'P 1'
#
loop_
_entity.id
_entity.type
_entity.pdbx_description
1 polymer ?
#
loop_
_entity_poly.entity_id
_entity_poly.type
_entity_poly.pdbx_seq_one_letter_code
_entity_poly.pdbx_strand_id
1 'polypeptide(L)'
;MCLSVFVTANTVGLTDALSSTKDSINLKKQDSLRLALSIPVNDSLLNRDGATLRKIFFKLYNKKSLQYYSPDKEELKDLIQSIELYAKQKNDATLGLFMMYTKIVLNLDNLSLKTLEQRYFDLQRSAKELNLYWLQSKIDYQLGILYIGSNRVSKGFDSLFRALYVLENNLSDPKTTYDVISYVGLLAYTYEQYQLSKRYFKKAVDTKNYKQLGAYNNLALAYTRLKMLDSANYYFNLEKQFAISENDDDFLIIVNGNIGENLYRKGNFKAALPLLVADANYSLSKNWFGNASNALIYISACYLELEKPAKSEQFMWKAYRFAKKDKELRRMKPIYKQFARWYAYKGDANKTLLYSDSLQYVHNQLHIKFDEFSGFEADKLVRLNASELELLQKQQEQELTKKVVWILVISSVFIIITSLLLFVNFRSRKLLKEKSLALSNSQLKGELEDATTKLNVYLKETQQKSLTEKVILTDADWREFLQFFNKVYPSFFASIKQKYPKLSKAELRFCCLSYLSLADKEMSAMLGVGRASIRVTRGRTRAKLQLTATDSLEELLSVV
;
A
#
# COMPACT_ATOMS: atom_id res chain seq x y z
N MET A 1 0.92 -16.42 -11.33
CA MET A 1 2.18 -17.19 -11.20
C MET A 1 3.19 -16.53 -10.26
N CYS A 2 3.34 -15.21 -10.16
CA CYS A 2 3.96 -14.65 -8.94
C CYS A 2 3.16 -14.97 -7.67
N LEU A 3 1.84 -15.15 -7.75
CA LEU A 3 1.01 -15.73 -6.68
C LEU A 3 1.36 -17.22 -6.42
N SER A 4 1.69 -18.00 -7.45
CA SER A 4 2.10 -19.41 -7.28
C SER A 4 3.52 -19.53 -6.71
N VAL A 5 4.44 -18.63 -7.05
CA VAL A 5 5.77 -18.60 -6.44
C VAL A 5 5.71 -18.17 -4.97
N PHE A 6 4.80 -17.24 -4.61
CA PHE A 6 4.52 -16.94 -3.19
C PHE A 6 3.88 -18.13 -2.45
N VAL A 7 3.12 -18.97 -3.15
CA VAL A 7 2.49 -20.17 -2.59
C VAL A 7 3.39 -21.40 -2.73
N THR A 8 4.13 -21.55 -3.83
CA THR A 8 4.92 -22.76 -4.13
C THR A 8 6.36 -22.73 -3.64
N ALA A 9 7.02 -21.58 -3.51
CA ALA A 9 8.38 -21.50 -2.99
C ALA A 9 8.54 -21.98 -1.53
N ASN A 10 7.45 -22.17 -0.82
CA ASN A 10 7.44 -22.74 0.53
C ASN A 10 6.92 -24.20 0.59
N THR A 11 6.70 -24.86 -0.56
CA THR A 11 6.10 -26.21 -0.60
C THR A 11 7.09 -27.33 -0.81
N VAL A 12 8.30 -27.07 -1.24
CA VAL A 12 9.21 -28.10 -1.76
C VAL A 12 10.10 -28.75 -0.69
N GLY A 13 10.30 -28.11 0.47
CA GLY A 13 11.19 -28.66 1.51
C GLY A 13 10.65 -29.83 2.33
N LEU A 14 9.41 -30.28 2.13
CA LEU A 14 8.77 -31.30 2.98
C LEU A 14 8.22 -32.53 2.24
N THR A 15 8.26 -32.58 0.91
CA THR A 15 7.67 -33.68 0.13
C THR A 15 8.57 -34.93 0.02
N ASP A 16 9.89 -34.81 0.16
CA ASP A 16 10.80 -35.93 -0.03
C ASP A 16 10.99 -36.83 1.21
N ALA A 17 10.49 -36.42 2.37
CA ALA A 17 10.58 -37.23 3.60
C ALA A 17 9.38 -38.15 3.84
N LEU A 18 8.38 -38.21 2.94
CA LEU A 18 7.09 -38.87 3.22
C LEU A 18 6.72 -40.05 2.28
N SER A 19 7.67 -40.71 1.66
CA SER A 19 7.39 -41.81 0.71
C SER A 19 7.48 -43.24 1.29
N SER A 20 7.24 -43.46 2.57
CA SER A 20 7.18 -44.83 3.09
C SER A 20 6.00 -45.07 4.05
N THR A 21 5.09 -45.94 3.59
CA THR A 21 4.01 -46.67 4.30
C THR A 21 2.75 -45.86 4.75
N LYS A 22 1.61 -46.18 4.14
CA LYS A 22 0.31 -45.52 4.33
C LYS A 22 -0.26 -45.58 5.75
N ASP A 23 0.01 -46.57 6.54
CA ASP A 23 -0.62 -46.75 7.87
C ASP A 23 0.17 -46.09 9.03
N SER A 24 1.47 -45.92 8.90
CA SER A 24 2.27 -45.14 9.85
C SER A 24 2.13 -43.63 9.65
N ILE A 25 1.65 -43.21 8.49
CA ILE A 25 1.47 -41.81 8.10
C ILE A 25 0.27 -41.17 8.82
N ASN A 26 -0.84 -41.89 9.06
CA ASN A 26 -2.02 -41.36 9.73
C ASN A 26 -1.79 -41.05 11.23
N LEU A 27 -1.07 -41.90 11.94
CA LEU A 27 -0.71 -41.63 13.34
C LEU A 27 0.30 -40.47 13.46
N LYS A 28 1.35 -40.44 12.64
CA LYS A 28 2.33 -39.34 12.64
C LYS A 28 1.73 -37.99 12.23
N LYS A 29 0.69 -37.97 11.39
CA LYS A 29 0.00 -36.72 10.98
C LYS A 29 -0.86 -36.15 12.08
N GLN A 30 -1.62 -36.99 12.81
CA GLN A 30 -2.36 -36.55 13.98
C GLN A 30 -1.42 -36.03 15.07
N ASP A 31 -0.27 -36.69 15.26
CA ASP A 31 0.74 -36.26 16.22
C ASP A 31 1.42 -34.94 15.79
N SER A 32 1.65 -34.72 14.50
CA SER A 32 2.21 -33.47 13.98
C SER A 32 1.24 -32.28 14.16
N LEU A 33 -0.08 -32.50 13.95
CA LEU A 33 -1.09 -31.49 14.20
C LEU A 33 -1.20 -31.18 15.69
N ARG A 34 -1.20 -32.22 16.54
CA ARG A 34 -1.20 -32.09 18.00
C ARG A 34 0.05 -31.38 18.53
N LEU A 35 1.25 -31.71 17.98
CA LEU A 35 2.51 -31.07 18.33
C LEU A 35 2.53 -29.59 17.91
N ALA A 36 2.05 -29.28 16.70
CA ALA A 36 1.95 -27.90 16.21
C ALA A 36 0.95 -27.07 17.03
N LEU A 37 -0.08 -27.72 17.59
CA LEU A 37 -1.11 -27.10 18.43
C LEU A 37 -0.71 -27.08 19.91
N SER A 38 0.39 -27.76 20.30
CA SER A 38 0.74 -28.00 21.70
C SER A 38 -0.41 -28.66 22.49
N ILE A 39 -1.12 -29.61 21.85
CA ILE A 39 -2.25 -30.34 22.46
C ILE A 39 -1.72 -31.64 23.05
N PRO A 40 -1.97 -31.95 24.35
CA PRO A 40 -1.64 -33.25 24.92
C PRO A 40 -2.35 -34.40 24.20
N VAL A 41 -1.69 -35.56 24.09
CA VAL A 41 -2.16 -36.72 23.30
C VAL A 41 -3.58 -37.20 23.70
N ASN A 42 -4.01 -36.94 24.92
CA ASN A 42 -5.29 -37.40 25.47
C ASN A 42 -6.33 -36.30 25.63
N ASP A 43 -6.11 -35.09 25.07
CA ASP A 43 -7.02 -33.96 25.26
C ASP A 43 -7.81 -33.66 23.98
N SER A 44 -9.13 -33.61 24.07
CA SER A 44 -9.97 -33.20 22.97
C SER A 44 -9.90 -31.70 22.78
N LEU A 45 -9.76 -31.22 21.53
CA LEU A 45 -9.86 -29.79 21.18
C LEU A 45 -11.16 -29.15 21.72
N LEU A 46 -12.21 -29.94 21.81
CA LEU A 46 -13.52 -29.53 22.26
C LEU A 46 -13.62 -29.28 23.79
N ASN A 47 -12.66 -29.79 24.57
CA ASN A 47 -12.59 -29.55 26.02
C ASN A 47 -11.92 -28.24 26.41
N ARG A 48 -11.39 -27.48 25.47
CA ARG A 48 -10.71 -26.20 25.71
C ARG A 48 -11.67 -25.04 25.66
N ASP A 49 -11.37 -24.00 26.45
CA ASP A 49 -12.15 -22.75 26.40
C ASP A 49 -12.01 -22.04 25.04
N GLY A 50 -13.03 -21.28 24.65
CA GLY A 50 -13.08 -20.60 23.35
C GLY A 50 -11.93 -19.61 23.12
N ALA A 51 -11.35 -19.02 24.19
CA ALA A 51 -10.21 -18.12 24.08
C ALA A 51 -8.94 -18.88 23.71
N THR A 52 -8.73 -20.06 24.29
CA THR A 52 -7.62 -20.96 23.96
C THR A 52 -7.74 -21.47 22.55
N LEU A 53 -8.93 -21.89 22.09
CA LEU A 53 -9.18 -22.33 20.73
C LEU A 53 -8.91 -21.19 19.72
N ARG A 54 -9.35 -19.96 20.00
CA ARG A 54 -9.03 -18.79 19.16
C ARG A 54 -7.53 -18.58 19.03
N LYS A 55 -6.76 -18.65 20.14
CA LYS A 55 -5.29 -18.53 20.12
C LYS A 55 -4.63 -19.64 19.31
N ILE A 56 -5.09 -20.87 19.42
CA ILE A 56 -4.59 -22.02 18.67
C ILE A 56 -4.84 -21.83 17.18
N PHE A 57 -6.07 -21.50 16.79
CA PHE A 57 -6.41 -21.28 15.38
C PHE A 57 -5.73 -20.05 14.79
N PHE A 58 -5.60 -18.97 15.54
CA PHE A 58 -4.85 -17.79 15.13
C PHE A 58 -3.37 -18.11 14.89
N LYS A 59 -2.78 -18.96 15.75
CA LYS A 59 -1.40 -19.44 15.62
C LYS A 59 -1.21 -20.36 14.41
N LEU A 60 -2.17 -21.26 14.14
CA LEU A 60 -2.18 -22.12 12.95
C LEU A 60 -2.32 -21.32 11.66
N TYR A 61 -3.26 -20.40 11.61
CA TYR A 61 -3.50 -19.55 10.44
C TYR A 61 -2.27 -18.71 10.10
N ASN A 62 -1.59 -18.17 11.11
CA ASN A 62 -0.37 -17.41 10.93
C ASN A 62 0.85 -18.25 10.53
N LYS A 63 0.86 -19.56 10.76
CA LYS A 63 1.99 -20.46 10.43
C LYS A 63 1.96 -21.04 9.01
N LYS A 64 1.15 -20.57 8.09
CA LYS A 64 0.99 -21.12 6.71
C LYS A 64 0.53 -22.59 6.66
N SER A 65 0.03 -23.16 7.74
CA SER A 65 0.10 -24.58 7.96
C SER A 65 -1.20 -25.36 7.74
N LEU A 66 -2.37 -24.71 7.65
CA LEU A 66 -3.60 -25.48 7.46
C LEU A 66 -3.66 -26.23 6.12
N GLN A 67 -3.10 -25.68 5.05
CA GLN A 67 -3.00 -26.37 3.76
C GLN A 67 -1.94 -27.49 3.74
N TYR A 68 -0.95 -27.45 4.65
CA TYR A 68 0.16 -28.39 4.69
C TYR A 68 -0.03 -29.52 5.70
N TYR A 69 -0.86 -29.31 6.74
CA TYR A 69 -1.03 -30.29 7.82
C TYR A 69 -2.16 -31.30 7.57
N SER A 70 -3.05 -31.05 6.60
CA SER A 70 -4.03 -32.04 6.18
C SER A 70 -4.01 -32.16 4.66
N PRO A 71 -3.45 -33.24 4.09
CA PRO A 71 -3.62 -33.57 2.68
C PRO A 71 -5.04 -33.98 2.36
N ASP A 72 -5.85 -34.30 3.36
CA ASP A 72 -7.27 -34.63 3.20
C ASP A 72 -8.13 -33.41 3.53
N LYS A 73 -8.74 -32.85 2.48
CA LYS A 73 -9.68 -31.74 2.62
C LYS A 73 -10.90 -32.10 3.47
N GLU A 74 -11.30 -33.36 3.51
CA GLU A 74 -12.45 -33.81 4.29
C GLU A 74 -12.13 -33.82 5.79
N GLU A 75 -10.96 -34.31 6.22
CA GLU A 75 -10.57 -34.23 7.64
C GLU A 75 -10.52 -32.78 8.14
N LEU A 76 -10.01 -31.85 7.30
CA LEU A 76 -9.98 -30.44 7.65
C LEU A 76 -11.38 -29.84 7.74
N LYS A 77 -12.27 -30.26 6.85
CA LYS A 77 -13.67 -29.83 6.82
C LYS A 77 -14.41 -30.32 8.08
N ASP A 78 -14.23 -31.58 8.47
CA ASP A 78 -14.84 -32.16 9.66
C ASP A 78 -14.32 -31.47 10.94
N LEU A 79 -13.03 -31.17 11.01
CA LEU A 79 -12.45 -30.41 12.13
C LEU A 79 -13.06 -29.01 12.24
N ILE A 80 -13.14 -28.29 11.13
CA ILE A 80 -13.72 -26.94 11.11
C ILE A 80 -15.20 -27.01 11.51
N GLN A 81 -15.95 -27.98 11.01
CA GLN A 81 -17.36 -28.17 11.34
C GLN A 81 -17.57 -28.48 12.83
N SER A 82 -16.70 -29.30 13.42
CA SER A 82 -16.72 -29.61 14.85
C SER A 82 -16.53 -28.36 15.70
N ILE A 83 -15.63 -27.47 15.27
CA ILE A 83 -15.35 -26.22 15.99
C ILE A 83 -16.47 -25.19 15.79
N GLU A 84 -17.09 -25.15 14.61
CA GLU A 84 -18.30 -24.34 14.38
C GLU A 84 -19.44 -24.76 15.32
N LEU A 85 -19.63 -26.06 15.47
CA LEU A 85 -20.64 -26.61 16.38
C LEU A 85 -20.36 -26.22 17.83
N TYR A 86 -19.10 -26.34 18.26
CA TYR A 86 -18.66 -25.90 19.58
C TYR A 86 -18.85 -24.39 19.78
N ALA A 87 -18.48 -23.57 18.80
CA ALA A 87 -18.68 -22.12 18.85
C ALA A 87 -20.16 -21.76 19.03
N LYS A 88 -21.04 -22.46 18.32
CA LYS A 88 -22.48 -22.30 18.43
C LYS A 88 -23.01 -22.71 19.83
N GLN A 89 -22.58 -23.87 20.36
CA GLN A 89 -22.97 -24.35 21.69
C GLN A 89 -22.51 -23.39 22.81
N LYS A 90 -21.36 -22.78 22.66
CA LYS A 90 -20.76 -21.81 23.63
C LYS A 90 -21.18 -20.37 23.37
N ASN A 91 -22.01 -20.12 22.36
CA ASN A 91 -22.38 -18.77 21.91
C ASN A 91 -21.17 -17.86 21.63
N ASP A 92 -20.08 -18.46 21.09
CA ASP A 92 -18.85 -17.75 20.71
C ASP A 92 -18.92 -17.29 19.25
N ALA A 93 -19.56 -16.16 19.03
CA ALA A 93 -19.73 -15.58 17.69
C ALA A 93 -18.37 -15.31 16.99
N THR A 94 -17.35 -14.90 17.74
CA THR A 94 -16.01 -14.58 17.19
C THR A 94 -15.34 -15.84 16.62
N LEU A 95 -15.39 -16.95 17.36
CA LEU A 95 -14.85 -18.23 16.90
C LEU A 95 -15.64 -18.75 15.70
N GLY A 96 -16.98 -18.63 15.72
CA GLY A 96 -17.84 -19.02 14.61
C GLY A 96 -17.49 -18.27 13.31
N LEU A 97 -17.35 -16.94 13.39
CA LEU A 97 -16.97 -16.12 12.21
C LEU A 97 -15.56 -16.46 11.71
N PHE A 98 -14.63 -16.78 12.61
CA PHE A 98 -13.28 -17.18 12.21
C PHE A 98 -13.29 -18.52 11.45
N MET A 99 -14.12 -19.48 11.88
CA MET A 99 -14.28 -20.75 11.17
C MET A 99 -14.92 -20.56 9.80
N MET A 100 -15.95 -19.73 9.70
CA MET A 100 -16.56 -19.37 8.42
C MET A 100 -15.54 -18.73 7.47
N TYR A 101 -14.72 -17.80 7.95
CA TYR A 101 -13.63 -17.20 7.17
C TYR A 101 -12.64 -18.27 6.68
N THR A 102 -12.24 -19.17 7.56
CA THR A 102 -11.30 -20.24 7.22
C THR A 102 -11.86 -21.17 6.13
N LYS A 103 -13.14 -21.55 6.21
CA LYS A 103 -13.83 -22.34 5.17
C LYS A 103 -13.81 -21.63 3.81
N ILE A 104 -14.13 -20.35 3.80
CA ILE A 104 -14.18 -19.55 2.58
C ILE A 104 -12.78 -19.44 1.95
N VAL A 105 -11.75 -19.12 2.75
CA VAL A 105 -10.36 -18.97 2.26
C VAL A 105 -9.81 -20.25 1.67
N LEU A 106 -10.11 -21.38 2.30
CA LEU A 106 -9.69 -22.69 1.83
C LEU A 106 -10.57 -23.23 0.68
N ASN A 107 -11.67 -22.55 0.40
CA ASN A 107 -12.68 -22.94 -0.58
C ASN A 107 -13.10 -24.42 -0.44
N LEU A 108 -13.31 -24.86 0.79
CA LEU A 108 -13.60 -26.26 1.11
C LEU A 108 -14.91 -26.75 0.48
N ASP A 109 -15.84 -25.83 0.25
CA ASP A 109 -17.15 -26.12 -0.37
C ASP A 109 -17.14 -25.99 -1.91
N ASN A 110 -16.00 -25.74 -2.54
CA ASN A 110 -15.84 -25.50 -3.99
C ASN A 110 -16.85 -24.47 -4.56
N LEU A 111 -16.98 -23.35 -3.89
CA LEU A 111 -17.97 -22.32 -4.18
C LEU A 111 -17.67 -21.58 -5.49
N SER A 112 -18.74 -21.14 -6.15
CA SER A 112 -18.63 -20.23 -7.29
C SER A 112 -18.11 -18.85 -6.85
N LEU A 113 -17.52 -18.12 -7.79
CA LEU A 113 -17.00 -16.76 -7.55
C LEU A 113 -18.07 -15.83 -6.93
N LYS A 114 -19.30 -15.88 -7.44
CA LYS A 114 -20.44 -15.08 -6.95
C LYS A 114 -20.81 -15.45 -5.52
N THR A 115 -20.82 -16.73 -5.21
CA THR A 115 -21.13 -17.23 -3.86
C THR A 115 -20.04 -16.88 -2.86
N LEU A 116 -18.74 -16.96 -3.27
CA LEU A 116 -17.61 -16.53 -2.46
C LEU A 116 -17.71 -15.05 -2.13
N GLU A 117 -17.99 -14.21 -3.12
CA GLU A 117 -18.17 -12.76 -2.94
C GLU A 117 -19.29 -12.48 -1.93
N GLN A 118 -20.44 -13.11 -2.08
CA GLN A 118 -21.57 -12.95 -1.14
C GLN A 118 -21.21 -13.36 0.28
N ARG A 119 -20.56 -14.52 0.46
CA ARG A 119 -20.14 -14.99 1.79
C ARG A 119 -19.11 -14.08 2.45
N TYR A 120 -18.19 -13.52 1.67
CA TYR A 120 -17.27 -12.51 2.21
C TYR A 120 -18.00 -11.24 2.66
N PHE A 121 -19.01 -10.76 1.93
CA PHE A 121 -19.81 -9.62 2.35
C PHE A 121 -20.61 -9.88 3.63
N ASP A 122 -21.23 -11.04 3.74
CA ASP A 122 -22.00 -11.41 4.93
C ASP A 122 -21.07 -11.49 6.15
N LEU A 123 -19.91 -12.12 5.97
CA LEU A 123 -18.90 -12.22 7.02
C LEU A 123 -18.33 -10.84 7.41
N GLN A 124 -18.11 -9.95 6.43
CA GLN A 124 -17.63 -8.59 6.68
C GLN A 124 -18.63 -7.77 7.49
N ARG A 125 -19.95 -7.90 7.19
CA ARG A 125 -21.01 -7.27 7.97
C ARG A 125 -20.95 -7.71 9.43
N SER A 126 -20.94 -9.01 9.69
CA SER A 126 -20.87 -9.54 11.05
C SER A 126 -19.57 -9.18 11.78
N ALA A 127 -18.44 -9.18 11.08
CA ALA A 127 -17.15 -8.74 11.63
C ALA A 127 -17.16 -7.25 12.00
N LYS A 128 -17.88 -6.41 11.25
CA LYS A 128 -18.04 -4.98 11.53
C LYS A 128 -18.94 -4.76 12.76
N GLU A 129 -20.06 -5.48 12.85
CA GLU A 129 -20.98 -5.40 13.99
C GLU A 129 -20.29 -5.76 15.32
N LEU A 130 -19.36 -6.73 15.28
CA LEU A 130 -18.58 -7.15 16.45
C LEU A 130 -17.25 -6.40 16.62
N ASN A 131 -16.96 -5.37 15.84
CA ASN A 131 -15.70 -4.61 15.84
C ASN A 131 -14.44 -5.49 15.71
N LEU A 132 -14.52 -6.57 14.94
CA LEU A 132 -13.41 -7.50 14.71
C LEU A 132 -12.48 -6.98 13.60
N TYR A 133 -11.72 -5.92 13.87
CA TYR A 133 -10.85 -5.24 12.91
C TYR A 133 -9.85 -6.18 12.21
N TRP A 134 -9.28 -7.14 12.95
CA TRP A 134 -8.38 -8.15 12.38
C TRP A 134 -9.06 -9.02 11.31
N LEU A 135 -10.33 -9.39 11.50
CA LEU A 135 -11.08 -10.18 10.55
C LEU A 135 -11.51 -9.33 9.35
N GLN A 136 -11.93 -8.08 9.59
CA GLN A 136 -12.26 -7.12 8.53
C GLN A 136 -11.08 -6.93 7.58
N SER A 137 -9.86 -6.70 8.10
CA SER A 137 -8.66 -6.53 7.27
C SER A 137 -8.33 -7.78 6.44
N LYS A 138 -8.49 -8.97 7.01
CA LYS A 138 -8.25 -10.23 6.30
C LYS A 138 -9.30 -10.48 5.21
N ILE A 139 -10.57 -10.19 5.47
CA ILE A 139 -11.65 -10.31 4.48
C ILE A 139 -11.39 -9.35 3.32
N ASP A 140 -11.09 -8.08 3.61
CA ASP A 140 -10.81 -7.09 2.58
C ASP A 140 -9.56 -7.46 1.75
N TYR A 141 -8.54 -8.05 2.36
CA TYR A 141 -7.37 -8.58 1.63
C TYR A 141 -7.77 -9.71 0.66
N GLN A 142 -8.56 -10.68 1.12
CA GLN A 142 -9.01 -11.79 0.29
C GLN A 142 -9.95 -11.34 -0.84
N LEU A 143 -10.87 -10.41 -0.55
CA LEU A 143 -11.70 -9.77 -1.57
C LEU A 143 -10.85 -9.03 -2.61
N GLY A 144 -9.79 -8.35 -2.16
CA GLY A 144 -8.82 -7.71 -3.04
C GLY A 144 -8.21 -8.69 -4.04
N ILE A 145 -7.70 -9.82 -3.56
CA ILE A 145 -7.14 -10.89 -4.39
C ILE A 145 -8.19 -11.45 -5.35
N LEU A 146 -9.39 -11.73 -4.85
CA LEU A 146 -10.51 -12.29 -5.63
C LEU A 146 -10.90 -11.37 -6.79
N TYR A 147 -11.03 -10.07 -6.53
CA TYR A 147 -11.40 -9.08 -7.54
C TYR A 147 -10.30 -8.88 -8.58
N ILE A 148 -9.04 -8.77 -8.16
CA ILE A 148 -7.91 -8.68 -9.10
C ILE A 148 -7.85 -9.93 -9.98
N GLY A 149 -7.98 -11.12 -9.39
CA GLY A 149 -7.98 -12.39 -10.12
C GLY A 149 -9.13 -12.52 -11.11
N SER A 150 -10.28 -11.89 -10.85
CA SER A 150 -11.45 -11.85 -11.72
C SER A 150 -11.48 -10.63 -12.66
N ASN A 151 -10.35 -9.93 -12.83
CA ASN A 151 -10.18 -8.74 -13.68
C ASN A 151 -11.08 -7.54 -13.29
N ARG A 152 -11.55 -7.49 -12.04
CA ARG A 152 -12.27 -6.35 -11.44
C ARG A 152 -11.31 -5.47 -10.64
N VAL A 153 -10.36 -4.86 -11.34
CA VAL A 153 -9.14 -4.24 -10.78
C VAL A 153 -9.48 -3.14 -9.77
N SER A 154 -10.38 -2.22 -10.12
CA SER A 154 -10.81 -1.12 -9.24
C SER A 154 -11.38 -1.62 -7.90
N LYS A 155 -12.31 -2.59 -7.92
CA LYS A 155 -12.86 -3.20 -6.70
C LYS A 155 -11.80 -3.92 -5.87
N GLY A 156 -10.81 -4.52 -6.53
CA GLY A 156 -9.70 -5.18 -5.88
C GLY A 156 -8.85 -4.20 -5.07
N PHE A 157 -8.51 -3.07 -5.66
CA PHE A 157 -7.76 -2.02 -4.96
C PHE A 157 -8.56 -1.40 -3.82
N ASP A 158 -9.86 -1.15 -4.01
CA ASP A 158 -10.73 -0.67 -2.93
C ASP A 158 -10.65 -1.58 -1.69
N SER A 159 -10.76 -2.88 -1.91
CA SER A 159 -10.65 -3.85 -0.83
C SER A 159 -9.26 -3.87 -0.17
N LEU A 160 -8.17 -3.86 -0.97
CA LEU A 160 -6.80 -3.84 -0.44
C LEU A 160 -6.53 -2.58 0.41
N PHE A 161 -7.04 -1.45 -0.02
CA PHE A 161 -6.83 -0.21 0.70
C PHE A 161 -7.68 -0.09 1.95
N ARG A 162 -8.90 -0.66 1.97
CA ARG A 162 -9.67 -0.81 3.22
C ARG A 162 -8.92 -1.69 4.22
N ALA A 163 -8.33 -2.80 3.75
CA ALA A 163 -7.49 -3.64 4.60
C ALA A 163 -6.31 -2.85 5.20
N LEU A 164 -5.59 -2.08 4.38
CA LEU A 164 -4.47 -1.25 4.85
C LEU A 164 -4.92 -0.19 5.84
N TYR A 165 -6.04 0.47 5.59
CA TYR A 165 -6.59 1.47 6.51
C TYR A 165 -6.86 0.90 7.90
N VAL A 166 -7.50 -0.28 7.96
CA VAL A 166 -7.78 -0.96 9.23
C VAL A 166 -6.49 -1.36 9.95
N LEU A 167 -5.50 -1.88 9.21
CA LEU A 167 -4.22 -2.31 9.76
C LEU A 167 -3.38 -1.14 10.30
N GLU A 168 -3.42 0.00 9.63
CA GLU A 168 -2.65 1.19 10.02
C GLU A 168 -3.26 1.92 11.23
N ASN A 169 -4.59 1.91 11.36
CA ASN A 169 -5.28 2.71 12.38
C ASN A 169 -5.82 1.92 13.58
N ASN A 170 -6.10 0.63 13.42
CA ASN A 170 -6.83 -0.11 14.45
C ASN A 170 -6.15 -1.41 14.91
N LEU A 171 -5.12 -1.88 14.23
CA LEU A 171 -4.58 -3.21 14.47
C LEU A 171 -3.09 -3.29 14.19
N SER A 172 -2.33 -3.91 15.10
CA SER A 172 -0.95 -4.30 14.85
C SER A 172 -0.88 -5.78 14.45
N ASP A 173 -1.00 -6.08 13.17
CA ASP A 173 -0.74 -7.41 12.58
C ASP A 173 0.36 -7.31 11.52
N PRO A 174 1.65 -7.42 11.90
CA PRO A 174 2.78 -7.24 10.98
C PRO A 174 2.74 -8.17 9.78
N LYS A 175 2.25 -9.40 9.94
CA LYS A 175 2.17 -10.37 8.85
C LYS A 175 1.13 -9.95 7.80
N THR A 176 -0.11 -9.66 8.22
CA THR A 176 -1.16 -9.23 7.29
C THR A 176 -0.80 -7.89 6.66
N THR A 177 -0.22 -6.97 7.42
CA THR A 177 0.30 -5.69 6.91
C THR A 177 1.33 -5.91 5.81
N TYR A 178 2.32 -6.77 6.05
CA TYR A 178 3.31 -7.15 5.04
C TYR A 178 2.66 -7.74 3.79
N ASP A 179 1.75 -8.70 3.97
CA ASP A 179 1.09 -9.40 2.86
C ASP A 179 0.32 -8.41 1.97
N VAL A 180 -0.46 -7.51 2.56
CA VAL A 180 -1.24 -6.49 1.81
C VAL A 180 -0.33 -5.49 1.12
N ILE A 181 0.66 -4.92 1.82
CA ILE A 181 1.62 -3.95 1.27
C ILE A 181 2.40 -4.57 0.12
N SER A 182 2.90 -5.80 0.31
CA SER A 182 3.65 -6.52 -0.72
C SER A 182 2.80 -6.82 -1.96
N TYR A 183 1.53 -7.16 -1.77
CA TYR A 183 0.62 -7.42 -2.88
C TYR A 183 0.31 -6.14 -3.67
N VAL A 184 0.07 -5.02 -3.00
CA VAL A 184 -0.08 -3.70 -3.67
C VAL A 184 1.21 -3.33 -4.43
N GLY A 185 2.38 -3.54 -3.81
CA GLY A 185 3.68 -3.33 -4.47
C GLY A 185 3.86 -4.19 -5.72
N LEU A 186 3.42 -5.46 -5.67
CA LEU A 186 3.45 -6.38 -6.81
C LEU A 186 2.51 -5.95 -7.94
N LEU A 187 1.31 -5.49 -7.62
CA LEU A 187 0.37 -4.97 -8.61
C LEU A 187 0.94 -3.72 -9.28
N ALA A 188 1.48 -2.79 -8.49
CA ALA A 188 2.17 -1.61 -9.02
C ALA A 188 3.34 -2.01 -9.95
N TYR A 189 4.13 -3.02 -9.58
CA TYR A 189 5.18 -3.57 -10.44
C TYR A 189 4.63 -4.16 -11.74
N THR A 190 3.54 -4.92 -11.64
CA THR A 190 2.90 -5.58 -12.79
C THR A 190 2.37 -4.56 -13.80
N TYR A 191 1.85 -3.43 -13.31
CA TYR A 191 1.36 -2.32 -14.14
C TYR A 191 2.45 -1.28 -14.45
N GLU A 192 3.72 -1.63 -14.27
CA GLU A 192 4.90 -0.82 -14.62
C GLU A 192 5.05 0.49 -13.81
N GLN A 193 4.36 0.61 -12.69
CA GLN A 193 4.47 1.74 -11.77
C GLN A 193 5.62 1.55 -10.79
N TYR A 194 6.83 1.54 -11.32
CA TYR A 194 8.01 1.12 -10.59
C TYR A 194 8.38 2.04 -9.41
N GLN A 195 8.08 3.35 -9.49
CA GLN A 195 8.29 4.26 -8.35
C GLN A 195 7.34 3.93 -7.20
N LEU A 196 6.07 3.67 -7.54
CA LEU A 196 5.06 3.26 -6.59
C LEU A 196 5.38 1.89 -5.99
N SER A 197 5.72 0.92 -6.85
CA SER A 197 6.17 -0.41 -6.45
C SER A 197 7.35 -0.35 -5.47
N LYS A 198 8.36 0.47 -5.77
CA LYS A 198 9.50 0.72 -4.87
C LYS A 198 9.03 1.25 -3.51
N ARG A 199 8.10 2.21 -3.48
CA ARG A 199 7.56 2.78 -2.24
C ARG A 199 6.90 1.70 -1.37
N TYR A 200 6.04 0.88 -1.96
CA TYR A 200 5.35 -0.18 -1.22
C TYR A 200 6.28 -1.32 -0.83
N PHE A 201 7.19 -1.77 -1.69
CA PHE A 201 8.15 -2.80 -1.31
C PHE A 201 9.13 -2.33 -0.24
N LYS A 202 9.53 -1.04 -0.25
CA LYS A 202 10.31 -0.47 0.85
C LYS A 202 9.52 -0.51 2.15
N LYS A 203 8.25 -0.09 2.13
CA LYS A 203 7.36 -0.18 3.29
C LYS A 203 7.20 -1.63 3.80
N ALA A 204 7.14 -2.62 2.88
CA ALA A 204 7.09 -4.04 3.23
C ALA A 204 8.38 -4.50 3.93
N VAL A 205 9.56 -4.12 3.42
CA VAL A 205 10.86 -4.41 4.04
C VAL A 205 10.97 -3.77 5.43
N ASP A 206 10.43 -2.57 5.60
CA ASP A 206 10.46 -1.81 6.85
C ASP A 206 9.39 -2.27 7.86
N THR A 207 8.56 -3.27 7.52
CA THR A 207 7.53 -3.79 8.43
C THR A 207 8.18 -4.40 9.67
N LYS A 208 7.89 -3.78 10.85
CA LYS A 208 8.52 -4.18 12.13
C LYS A 208 8.16 -5.63 12.50
N ASN A 209 9.15 -6.35 13.02
CA ASN A 209 9.00 -7.70 13.57
C ASN A 209 8.51 -8.75 12.55
N TYR A 210 8.62 -8.50 11.25
CA TYR A 210 8.27 -9.46 10.22
C TYR A 210 9.28 -9.43 9.06
N LYS A 211 10.03 -10.50 8.90
CA LYS A 211 10.93 -10.73 7.76
C LYS A 211 10.40 -11.90 6.96
N GLN A 212 10.38 -11.78 5.66
CA GLN A 212 9.95 -12.86 4.76
C GLN A 212 10.85 -12.92 3.53
N LEU A 213 11.17 -14.14 3.10
CA LEU A 213 11.83 -14.39 1.82
C LEU A 213 11.10 -13.69 0.68
N GLY A 214 11.86 -13.10 -0.22
CA GLY A 214 11.34 -12.33 -1.35
C GLY A 214 11.13 -10.84 -1.09
N ALA A 215 11.19 -10.37 0.16
CA ALA A 215 10.97 -8.95 0.46
C ALA A 215 12.04 -8.05 -0.19
N TYR A 216 13.30 -8.36 0.04
CA TYR A 216 14.43 -7.64 -0.57
C TYR A 216 14.49 -7.86 -2.08
N ASN A 217 14.19 -9.08 -2.56
CA ASN A 217 14.12 -9.40 -3.99
C ASN A 217 13.10 -8.51 -4.72
N ASN A 218 11.90 -8.37 -4.18
CA ASN A 218 10.85 -7.55 -4.79
C ASN A 218 11.25 -6.06 -4.85
N LEU A 219 11.87 -5.55 -3.79
CA LEU A 219 12.40 -4.19 -3.77
C LEU A 219 13.54 -4.02 -4.79
N ALA A 220 14.45 -4.99 -4.87
CA ALA A 220 15.54 -5.00 -5.86
C ALA A 220 15.03 -5.01 -7.30
N LEU A 221 13.98 -5.80 -7.59
CA LEU A 221 13.33 -5.82 -8.90
C LEU A 221 12.78 -4.44 -9.28
N ALA A 222 12.14 -3.72 -8.33
CA ALA A 222 11.67 -2.36 -8.58
C ALA A 222 12.83 -1.41 -8.88
N TYR A 223 13.94 -1.48 -8.14
CA TYR A 223 15.15 -0.71 -8.43
C TYR A 223 15.75 -1.06 -9.79
N THR A 224 15.75 -2.34 -10.19
CA THR A 224 16.21 -2.76 -11.54
C THR A 224 15.40 -2.08 -12.64
N ARG A 225 14.06 -2.03 -12.52
CA ARG A 225 13.19 -1.37 -13.51
C ARG A 225 13.40 0.15 -13.55
N LEU A 226 13.75 0.75 -12.42
CA LEU A 226 14.13 2.17 -12.31
C LEU A 226 15.56 2.48 -12.78
N LYS A 227 16.30 1.48 -13.29
CA LYS A 227 17.71 1.57 -13.71
C LYS A 227 18.68 1.93 -12.57
N MET A 228 18.27 1.78 -11.33
CA MET A 228 19.09 1.98 -10.13
C MET A 228 19.82 0.67 -9.77
N LEU A 229 20.72 0.23 -10.67
CA LEU A 229 21.27 -1.13 -10.67
C LEU A 229 22.15 -1.43 -9.45
N ASP A 230 22.80 -0.44 -8.87
CA ASP A 230 23.62 -0.62 -7.66
C ASP A 230 22.75 -0.85 -6.44
N SER A 231 21.69 -0.05 -6.28
CA SER A 231 20.70 -0.28 -5.23
C SER A 231 20.02 -1.65 -5.38
N ALA A 232 19.69 -2.05 -6.62
CA ALA A 232 19.13 -3.37 -6.89
C ALA A 232 20.09 -4.48 -6.45
N ASN A 233 21.38 -4.39 -6.81
CA ASN A 233 22.39 -5.39 -6.42
C ASN A 233 22.58 -5.46 -4.90
N TYR A 234 22.53 -4.31 -4.21
CA TYR A 234 22.58 -4.29 -2.75
C TYR A 234 21.45 -5.13 -2.13
N TYR A 235 20.20 -4.90 -2.55
CA TYR A 235 19.05 -5.64 -2.03
C TYR A 235 19.02 -7.11 -2.50
N PHE A 236 19.46 -7.43 -3.72
CA PHE A 236 19.63 -8.82 -4.13
C PHE A 236 20.66 -9.55 -3.28
N ASN A 237 21.75 -8.90 -2.90
CA ASN A 237 22.74 -9.51 -2.00
C ASN A 237 22.18 -9.74 -0.59
N LEU A 238 21.37 -8.83 -0.06
CA LEU A 238 20.67 -9.05 1.21
C LEU A 238 19.71 -10.25 1.11
N GLU A 239 18.94 -10.36 0.03
CA GLU A 239 18.05 -11.50 -0.19
C GLU A 239 18.82 -12.81 -0.34
N LYS A 240 19.94 -12.78 -1.07
CA LYS A 240 20.83 -13.94 -1.21
C LYS A 240 21.34 -14.44 0.14
N GLN A 241 21.81 -13.54 1.01
CA GLN A 241 22.24 -13.89 2.37
C GLN A 241 21.09 -14.46 3.19
N PHE A 242 19.91 -13.89 3.05
CA PHE A 242 18.72 -14.37 3.75
C PHE A 242 18.29 -15.75 3.24
N ALA A 243 18.26 -15.99 1.93
CA ALA A 243 17.97 -17.30 1.35
C ALA A 243 18.95 -18.38 1.82
N ILE A 244 20.24 -18.04 1.91
CA ILE A 244 21.28 -18.96 2.47
C ILE A 244 20.99 -19.27 3.94
N SER A 245 20.63 -18.27 4.76
CA SER A 245 20.34 -18.49 6.19
C SER A 245 19.09 -19.33 6.43
N GLU A 246 18.12 -19.30 5.49
CA GLU A 246 16.90 -20.11 5.53
C GLU A 246 17.05 -21.46 4.83
N ASN A 247 18.22 -21.77 4.24
CA ASN A 247 18.49 -22.95 3.42
C ASN A 247 17.50 -23.09 2.24
N ASP A 248 17.15 -21.99 1.59
CA ASP A 248 16.21 -21.97 0.47
C ASP A 248 16.94 -21.85 -0.87
N ASP A 249 17.28 -23.00 -1.45
CA ASP A 249 17.98 -23.09 -2.74
C ASP A 249 17.13 -22.59 -3.90
N ASP A 250 15.81 -22.72 -3.83
CA ASP A 250 14.89 -22.24 -4.84
C ASP A 250 15.00 -20.70 -4.98
N PHE A 251 14.97 -20.00 -3.85
CA PHE A 251 15.15 -18.55 -3.82
C PHE A 251 16.56 -18.11 -4.20
N LEU A 252 17.57 -18.85 -3.77
CA LEU A 252 18.96 -18.56 -4.10
C LEU A 252 19.20 -18.54 -5.62
N ILE A 253 18.63 -19.49 -6.35
CA ILE A 253 18.74 -19.56 -7.82
C ILE A 253 17.98 -18.43 -8.48
N ILE A 254 16.76 -18.11 -8.03
CA ILE A 254 15.96 -16.99 -8.55
C ILE A 254 16.72 -15.67 -8.36
N VAL A 255 17.27 -15.42 -7.18
CA VAL A 255 18.03 -14.19 -6.90
C VAL A 255 19.28 -14.09 -7.77
N ASN A 256 20.02 -15.20 -7.94
CA ASN A 256 21.16 -15.23 -8.84
C ASN A 256 20.75 -14.95 -10.30
N GLY A 257 19.60 -15.45 -10.78
CA GLY A 257 19.03 -15.11 -12.08
C GLY A 257 18.72 -13.62 -12.24
N ASN A 258 18.16 -12.98 -11.20
CA ASN A 258 17.90 -11.55 -11.18
C ASN A 258 19.19 -10.72 -11.17
N ILE A 259 20.24 -11.17 -10.47
CA ILE A 259 21.59 -10.59 -10.56
C ILE A 259 22.14 -10.73 -11.99
N GLY A 260 21.89 -11.86 -12.65
CA GLY A 260 22.23 -12.07 -14.06
C GLY A 260 21.54 -11.06 -15.00
N GLU A 261 20.24 -10.76 -14.79
CA GLU A 261 19.54 -9.69 -15.50
C GLU A 261 20.23 -8.33 -15.28
N ASN A 262 20.62 -8.00 -14.05
CA ASN A 262 21.31 -6.77 -13.75
C ASN A 262 22.70 -6.67 -14.40
N LEU A 263 23.44 -7.78 -14.43
CA LEU A 263 24.72 -7.83 -15.14
C LEU A 263 24.54 -7.60 -16.63
N TYR A 264 23.51 -8.20 -17.26
CA TYR A 264 23.14 -7.88 -18.64
C TYR A 264 22.89 -6.38 -18.82
N ARG A 265 22.09 -5.78 -17.94
CA ARG A 265 21.78 -4.34 -18.00
C ARG A 265 23.00 -3.42 -17.80
N LYS A 266 24.03 -3.90 -17.12
CA LYS A 266 25.34 -3.24 -16.98
C LYS A 266 26.29 -3.49 -18.15
N GLY A 267 25.90 -4.30 -19.15
CA GLY A 267 26.74 -4.67 -20.28
C GLY A 267 27.69 -5.84 -20.02
N ASN A 268 27.62 -6.47 -18.84
CA ASN A 268 28.48 -7.58 -18.46
C ASN A 268 27.90 -8.93 -18.95
N PHE A 269 27.74 -9.07 -20.26
CA PHE A 269 27.02 -10.20 -20.89
C PHE A 269 27.65 -11.57 -20.58
N LYS A 270 28.99 -11.66 -20.57
CA LYS A 270 29.70 -12.91 -20.26
C LYS A 270 29.45 -13.39 -18.84
N ALA A 271 29.42 -12.46 -17.87
CA ALA A 271 29.14 -12.77 -16.47
C ALA A 271 27.66 -13.07 -16.21
N ALA A 272 26.74 -12.47 -16.98
CA ALA A 272 25.31 -12.70 -16.86
C ALA A 272 24.90 -14.13 -17.29
N LEU A 273 25.52 -14.66 -18.35
CA LEU A 273 25.12 -15.93 -18.97
C LEU A 273 25.07 -17.12 -18.00
N PRO A 274 26.09 -17.44 -17.19
CA PRO A 274 26.05 -18.61 -16.32
C PRO A 274 24.92 -18.53 -15.30
N LEU A 275 24.64 -17.35 -14.74
CA LEU A 275 23.56 -17.14 -13.79
C LEU A 275 22.18 -17.30 -14.41
N LEU A 276 21.99 -16.73 -15.60
CA LEU A 276 20.74 -16.83 -16.36
C LEU A 276 20.48 -18.27 -16.84
N VAL A 277 21.52 -19.00 -17.25
CA VAL A 277 21.40 -20.40 -17.68
C VAL A 277 21.03 -21.31 -16.50
N ALA A 278 21.63 -21.08 -15.33
CA ALA A 278 21.28 -21.82 -14.11
C ALA A 278 19.81 -21.59 -13.72
N ASP A 279 19.35 -20.32 -13.71
CA ASP A 279 17.95 -19.96 -13.45
C ASP A 279 17.01 -20.59 -14.50
N ALA A 280 17.31 -20.48 -15.80
CA ALA A 280 16.47 -21.03 -16.85
C ALA A 280 16.30 -22.55 -16.71
N ASN A 281 17.40 -23.28 -16.47
CA ASN A 281 17.36 -24.73 -16.31
C ASN A 281 16.58 -25.14 -15.06
N TYR A 282 16.83 -24.48 -13.96
CA TYR A 282 16.12 -24.72 -12.71
C TYR A 282 14.63 -24.43 -12.82
N SER A 283 14.29 -23.26 -13.34
CA SER A 283 12.90 -22.85 -13.55
C SER A 283 12.15 -23.83 -14.48
N LEU A 284 12.82 -24.39 -15.50
CA LEU A 284 12.25 -25.42 -16.37
C LEU A 284 12.02 -26.74 -15.61
N SER A 285 12.96 -27.18 -14.77
CA SER A 285 12.80 -28.41 -13.97
C SER A 285 11.62 -28.33 -13.00
N LYS A 286 11.28 -27.12 -12.55
CA LYS A 286 10.14 -26.83 -11.66
C LYS A 286 8.84 -26.46 -12.43
N ASN A 287 8.84 -26.47 -13.75
CA ASN A 287 7.73 -25.98 -14.59
C ASN A 287 7.34 -24.51 -14.34
N TRP A 288 8.28 -23.69 -13.88
CA TRP A 288 8.09 -22.25 -13.68
C TRP A 288 8.30 -21.49 -15.00
N PHE A 289 7.34 -21.67 -15.93
CA PHE A 289 7.49 -21.23 -17.31
C PHE A 289 7.70 -19.71 -17.46
N GLY A 290 7.11 -18.90 -16.58
CA GLY A 290 7.30 -17.46 -16.59
C GLY A 290 8.74 -17.05 -16.22
N ASN A 291 9.32 -17.66 -15.20
CA ASN A 291 10.71 -17.41 -14.78
C ASN A 291 11.68 -17.92 -15.85
N ALA A 292 11.47 -19.16 -16.33
CA ALA A 292 12.25 -19.72 -17.42
C ALA A 292 12.25 -18.83 -18.65
N SER A 293 11.08 -18.34 -19.06
CA SER A 293 10.95 -17.41 -20.19
C SER A 293 11.74 -16.13 -19.98
N ASN A 294 11.68 -15.54 -18.76
CA ASN A 294 12.43 -14.33 -18.43
C ASN A 294 13.95 -14.57 -18.52
N ALA A 295 14.46 -15.63 -17.93
CA ALA A 295 15.87 -15.96 -18.02
C ALA A 295 16.32 -16.21 -19.46
N LEU A 296 15.57 -17.02 -20.23
CA LEU A 296 15.86 -17.36 -21.62
C LEU A 296 15.88 -16.13 -22.54
N ILE A 297 15.03 -15.15 -22.33
CA ILE A 297 15.04 -13.94 -23.16
C ILE A 297 16.28 -13.07 -22.91
N TYR A 298 16.78 -13.01 -21.65
CA TYR A 298 18.02 -12.33 -21.36
C TYR A 298 19.24 -13.12 -21.85
N ILE A 299 19.21 -14.46 -21.85
CA ILE A 299 20.23 -15.28 -22.50
C ILE A 299 20.29 -14.97 -24.00
N SER A 300 19.11 -14.89 -24.66
CA SER A 300 19.02 -14.48 -26.07
C SER A 300 19.64 -13.10 -26.29
N ALA A 301 19.27 -12.14 -25.44
CA ALA A 301 19.81 -10.78 -25.51
C ALA A 301 21.33 -10.75 -25.31
N CYS A 302 21.88 -11.50 -24.34
CA CYS A 302 23.31 -11.62 -24.14
C CYS A 302 24.02 -12.18 -25.40
N TYR A 303 23.45 -13.20 -26.04
CA TYR A 303 24.06 -13.77 -27.25
C TYR A 303 23.99 -12.82 -28.43
N LEU A 304 22.98 -11.98 -28.54
CA LEU A 304 22.93 -10.96 -29.58
C LEU A 304 24.05 -9.92 -29.40
N GLU A 305 24.24 -9.42 -28.19
CA GLU A 305 25.31 -8.46 -27.84
C GLU A 305 26.72 -9.07 -28.00
N LEU A 306 26.83 -10.39 -27.86
CA LEU A 306 28.08 -11.14 -28.08
C LEU A 306 28.27 -11.58 -29.55
N GLU A 307 27.51 -11.01 -30.47
CA GLU A 307 27.55 -11.28 -31.92
C GLU A 307 27.36 -12.77 -32.25
N LYS A 308 26.49 -13.46 -31.49
CA LYS A 308 26.10 -14.86 -31.74
C LYS A 308 24.63 -15.00 -32.12
N PRO A 309 24.20 -14.46 -33.28
CA PRO A 309 22.79 -14.31 -33.64
C PRO A 309 22.04 -15.65 -33.75
N ALA A 310 22.68 -16.73 -34.18
CA ALA A 310 22.04 -18.05 -34.25
C ALA A 310 21.66 -18.58 -32.84
N LYS A 311 22.55 -18.41 -31.83
CA LYS A 311 22.21 -18.76 -30.46
C LYS A 311 21.13 -17.82 -29.89
N SER A 312 21.25 -16.53 -30.18
CA SER A 312 20.22 -15.54 -29.78
C SER A 312 18.84 -15.96 -30.30
N GLU A 313 18.70 -16.31 -31.56
CA GLU A 313 17.46 -16.77 -32.18
C GLU A 313 16.91 -18.02 -31.45
N GLN A 314 17.74 -19.01 -31.25
CA GLN A 314 17.35 -20.25 -30.60
C GLN A 314 16.73 -20.00 -29.20
N PHE A 315 17.39 -19.18 -28.38
CA PHE A 315 16.90 -18.86 -27.04
C PHE A 315 15.67 -17.92 -27.06
N MET A 316 15.60 -17.02 -28.01
CA MET A 316 14.46 -16.14 -28.24
C MET A 316 13.17 -16.94 -28.49
N TRP A 317 13.22 -17.91 -29.40
CA TRP A 317 12.07 -18.77 -29.70
C TRP A 317 11.72 -19.71 -28.53
N LYS A 318 12.72 -20.20 -27.78
CA LYS A 318 12.47 -20.95 -26.54
C LYS A 318 11.71 -20.07 -25.52
N ALA A 319 12.18 -18.84 -25.28
CA ALA A 319 11.56 -17.89 -24.37
C ALA A 319 10.10 -17.61 -24.76
N TYR A 320 9.84 -17.36 -26.05
CA TYR A 320 8.49 -17.13 -26.57
C TYR A 320 7.53 -18.28 -26.28
N ARG A 321 7.97 -19.53 -26.55
CA ARG A 321 7.14 -20.72 -26.28
C ARG A 321 6.76 -20.86 -24.81
N PHE A 322 7.69 -20.58 -23.89
CA PHE A 322 7.42 -20.67 -22.47
C PHE A 322 6.60 -19.47 -21.96
N ALA A 323 6.81 -18.27 -22.49
CA ALA A 323 5.95 -17.11 -22.18
C ALA A 323 4.48 -17.37 -22.55
N LYS A 324 4.23 -18.02 -23.71
CA LYS A 324 2.87 -18.44 -24.09
C LYS A 324 2.25 -19.45 -23.14
N LYS A 325 3.03 -20.37 -22.56
CA LYS A 325 2.54 -21.33 -21.54
C LYS A 325 2.16 -20.65 -20.24
N ASP A 326 2.87 -19.58 -19.86
CA ASP A 326 2.62 -18.81 -18.66
C ASP A 326 1.34 -17.96 -18.72
N LYS A 327 0.87 -17.60 -19.93
CA LYS A 327 -0.35 -16.81 -20.22
C LYS A 327 -0.38 -15.40 -19.63
N GLU A 328 0.64 -14.94 -18.94
CA GLU A 328 0.72 -13.56 -18.45
C GLU A 328 1.15 -12.58 -19.55
N LEU A 329 0.27 -11.64 -19.88
CA LEU A 329 0.51 -10.66 -20.96
C LEU A 329 1.84 -9.90 -20.79
N ARG A 330 2.20 -9.50 -19.59
CA ARG A 330 3.44 -8.76 -19.31
C ARG A 330 4.70 -9.51 -19.71
N ARG A 331 4.67 -10.86 -19.77
CA ARG A 331 5.80 -11.70 -20.18
C ARG A 331 6.13 -11.53 -21.66
N MET A 332 5.16 -11.11 -22.46
CA MET A 332 5.37 -10.89 -23.90
C MET A 332 6.17 -9.62 -24.20
N LYS A 333 6.20 -8.64 -23.26
CA LYS A 333 6.89 -7.36 -23.49
C LYS A 333 8.40 -7.51 -23.75
N PRO A 334 9.20 -8.15 -22.88
CA PRO A 334 10.62 -8.39 -23.15
C PRO A 334 10.84 -9.30 -24.38
N ILE A 335 9.91 -10.21 -24.65
CA ILE A 335 9.94 -11.09 -25.82
C ILE A 335 9.85 -10.27 -27.09
N TYR A 336 8.78 -9.49 -27.27
CA TYR A 336 8.60 -8.67 -28.47
C TYR A 336 9.72 -7.63 -28.65
N LYS A 337 10.22 -7.07 -27.55
CA LYS A 337 11.40 -6.20 -27.59
C LYS A 337 12.62 -6.91 -28.17
N GLN A 338 12.88 -8.15 -27.77
CA GLN A 338 14.02 -8.92 -28.27
C GLN A 338 13.80 -9.37 -29.72
N PHE A 339 12.57 -9.72 -30.11
CA PHE A 339 12.23 -10.00 -31.51
C PHE A 339 12.50 -8.77 -32.39
N ALA A 340 12.01 -7.59 -32.01
CA ALA A 340 12.26 -6.36 -32.76
C ALA A 340 13.77 -6.08 -32.90
N ARG A 341 14.57 -6.24 -31.82
CA ARG A 341 16.03 -6.06 -31.86
C ARG A 341 16.72 -7.07 -32.79
N TRP A 342 16.31 -8.34 -32.71
CA TRP A 342 16.90 -9.40 -33.51
C TRP A 342 16.60 -9.20 -34.99
N TYR A 343 15.35 -8.85 -35.37
CA TYR A 343 14.99 -8.58 -36.75
C TYR A 343 15.63 -7.27 -37.27
N ALA A 344 15.79 -6.26 -36.44
CA ALA A 344 16.57 -5.07 -36.78
C ALA A 344 18.04 -5.42 -37.07
N TYR A 345 18.65 -6.28 -36.24
CA TYR A 345 20.00 -6.81 -36.52
C TYR A 345 20.09 -7.55 -37.87
N LYS A 346 19.03 -8.24 -38.25
CA LYS A 346 18.93 -8.95 -39.55
C LYS A 346 18.59 -8.03 -40.76
N GLY A 347 18.27 -6.78 -40.52
CA GLY A 347 17.83 -5.83 -41.57
C GLY A 347 16.38 -6.06 -42.03
N ASP A 348 15.57 -6.88 -41.33
CA ASP A 348 14.16 -7.13 -41.68
C ASP A 348 13.27 -6.04 -41.06
N ALA A 349 13.09 -4.94 -41.79
CA ALA A 349 12.32 -3.79 -41.35
C ALA A 349 10.84 -4.13 -41.06
N ASN A 350 10.22 -4.99 -41.90
CA ASN A 350 8.81 -5.35 -41.74
C ASN A 350 8.56 -6.10 -40.43
N LYS A 351 9.38 -7.09 -40.11
CA LYS A 351 9.25 -7.81 -38.84
C LYS A 351 9.68 -6.97 -37.65
N THR A 352 10.65 -6.09 -37.80
CA THR A 352 11.02 -5.11 -36.76
C THR A 352 9.82 -4.26 -36.38
N LEU A 353 9.11 -3.70 -37.36
CA LEU A 353 7.90 -2.92 -37.14
C LEU A 353 6.80 -3.76 -36.49
N LEU A 354 6.50 -4.95 -37.04
CA LEU A 354 5.48 -5.87 -36.51
C LEU A 354 5.67 -6.15 -35.00
N TYR A 355 6.91 -6.44 -34.57
CA TYR A 355 7.18 -6.73 -33.16
C TYR A 355 7.26 -5.47 -32.30
N SER A 356 7.60 -4.32 -32.87
CA SER A 356 7.50 -3.02 -32.19
C SER A 356 6.03 -2.66 -31.92
N ASP A 357 5.14 -2.86 -32.89
CA ASP A 357 3.70 -2.66 -32.72
C ASP A 357 3.12 -3.64 -31.68
N SER A 358 3.55 -4.91 -31.73
CA SER A 358 3.17 -5.91 -30.71
C SER A 358 3.64 -5.51 -29.31
N LEU A 359 4.85 -4.94 -29.18
CA LEU A 359 5.37 -4.40 -27.94
C LEU A 359 4.52 -3.23 -27.44
N GLN A 360 4.17 -2.29 -28.34
CA GLN A 360 3.33 -1.14 -28.02
C GLN A 360 1.91 -1.57 -27.61
N TYR A 361 1.33 -2.55 -28.31
CA TYR A 361 0.04 -3.12 -27.94
C TYR A 361 0.05 -3.67 -26.49
N VAL A 362 1.05 -4.48 -26.13
CA VAL A 362 1.19 -5.00 -24.75
C VAL A 362 1.36 -3.87 -23.75
N HIS A 363 2.15 -2.86 -24.08
CA HIS A 363 2.33 -1.69 -23.22
C HIS A 363 1.01 -0.97 -22.98
N ASN A 364 0.24 -0.70 -24.03
CA ASN A 364 -1.05 -0.03 -23.92
C ASN A 364 -2.06 -0.84 -23.08
N GLN A 365 -2.11 -2.17 -23.27
CA GLN A 365 -2.99 -3.03 -22.47
C GLN A 365 -2.64 -3.03 -20.97
N LEU A 366 -1.37 -2.95 -20.64
CA LEU A 366 -0.93 -2.80 -19.24
C LEU A 366 -1.23 -1.40 -18.70
N HIS A 367 -1.17 -0.37 -19.54
CA HIS A 367 -1.42 1.02 -19.17
C HIS A 367 -2.90 1.29 -18.91
N ILE A 368 -3.81 0.73 -19.69
CA ILE A 368 -5.27 0.81 -19.46
C ILE A 368 -5.62 0.29 -18.05
N LYS A 369 -5.03 -0.85 -17.66
CA LYS A 369 -5.22 -1.39 -16.31
C LYS A 369 -4.58 -0.53 -15.22
N PHE A 370 -3.57 0.25 -15.57
CA PHE A 370 -2.95 1.20 -14.67
C PHE A 370 -3.80 2.45 -14.46
N ASP A 371 -4.45 2.96 -15.49
CA ASP A 371 -5.32 4.15 -15.36
C ASP A 371 -6.46 3.87 -14.38
N GLU A 372 -7.01 2.65 -14.38
CA GLU A 372 -7.94 2.19 -13.33
C GLU A 372 -7.29 2.22 -11.93
N PHE A 373 -6.02 1.87 -11.82
CA PHE A 373 -5.27 1.88 -10.57
C PHE A 373 -4.90 3.29 -10.09
N SER A 374 -4.44 4.17 -10.99
CA SER A 374 -4.02 5.53 -10.62
C SER A 374 -5.19 6.40 -10.18
N GLY A 375 -6.33 6.27 -10.84
CA GLY A 375 -7.58 6.89 -10.41
C GLY A 375 -7.97 6.45 -9.01
N PHE A 376 -7.73 5.19 -8.68
CA PHE A 376 -8.05 4.62 -7.38
C PHE A 376 -7.07 5.05 -6.27
N GLU A 377 -5.76 5.10 -6.53
CA GLU A 377 -4.78 5.61 -5.55
C GLU A 377 -5.03 7.08 -5.21
N ALA A 378 -5.45 7.84 -6.21
CA ALA A 378 -5.89 9.20 -6.07
C ALA A 378 -7.13 9.34 -5.17
N ASP A 379 -8.16 8.55 -5.40
CA ASP A 379 -9.37 8.51 -4.56
C ASP A 379 -9.06 8.07 -3.11
N LYS A 380 -8.13 7.12 -2.93
CA LYS A 380 -7.65 6.74 -1.59
C LYS A 380 -6.99 7.91 -0.85
N LEU A 381 -6.12 8.65 -1.52
CA LEU A 381 -5.45 9.81 -0.91
C LEU A 381 -6.47 10.88 -0.52
N VAL A 382 -7.49 11.09 -1.34
CA VAL A 382 -8.62 11.97 -1.02
C VAL A 382 -9.39 11.49 0.22
N ARG A 383 -9.74 10.19 0.27
CA ARG A 383 -10.48 9.61 1.40
C ARG A 383 -9.65 9.59 2.69
N LEU A 384 -8.36 9.29 2.61
CA LEU A 384 -7.47 9.35 3.77
C LEU A 384 -7.34 10.77 4.30
N ASN A 385 -7.15 11.75 3.40
CA ASN A 385 -7.08 13.15 3.79
C ASN A 385 -8.42 13.66 4.33
N ALA A 386 -9.55 13.20 3.79
CA ALA A 386 -10.88 13.53 4.31
C ALA A 386 -11.10 12.95 5.72
N SER A 387 -10.70 11.69 5.97
CA SER A 387 -10.81 11.06 7.29
C SER A 387 -9.83 11.66 8.31
N GLU A 388 -8.64 12.04 7.87
CA GLU A 388 -7.64 12.72 8.68
C GLU A 388 -8.08 14.15 9.02
N LEU A 389 -8.71 14.83 8.07
CA LEU A 389 -9.35 16.12 8.28
C LEU A 389 -10.53 16.02 9.27
N GLU A 390 -11.38 15.00 9.14
CA GLU A 390 -12.50 14.75 10.07
C GLU A 390 -11.97 14.43 11.49
N LEU A 391 -10.87 13.66 11.58
CA LEU A 391 -10.23 13.39 12.87
C LEU A 391 -9.62 14.66 13.48
N LEU A 392 -8.95 15.47 12.67
CA LEU A 392 -8.41 16.77 13.08
C LEU A 392 -9.52 17.73 13.53
N GLN A 393 -10.63 17.76 12.79
CA GLN A 393 -11.81 18.55 13.17
C GLN A 393 -12.39 18.08 14.51
N LYS A 394 -12.55 16.77 14.71
CA LYS A 394 -13.00 16.21 16.01
C LYS A 394 -12.03 16.51 17.14
N GLN A 395 -10.72 16.42 16.89
CA GLN A 395 -9.70 16.79 17.88
C GLN A 395 -9.76 18.29 18.19
N GLN A 396 -9.95 19.14 17.18
CA GLN A 396 -10.14 20.59 17.37
C GLN A 396 -11.40 20.91 18.15
N GLU A 397 -12.51 20.24 17.85
CA GLU A 397 -13.77 20.39 18.60
C GLU A 397 -13.61 19.96 20.07
N GLN A 398 -12.91 18.83 20.31
CA GLN A 398 -12.62 18.39 21.67
C GLN A 398 -11.69 19.36 22.41
N GLU A 399 -10.68 19.89 21.74
CA GLU A 399 -9.78 20.92 22.30
C GLU A 399 -10.52 22.24 22.56
N LEU A 400 -11.39 22.65 21.65
CA LEU A 400 -12.28 23.81 21.86
C LEU A 400 -13.21 23.59 23.05
N THR A 401 -13.84 22.42 23.13
CA THR A 401 -14.73 22.06 24.25
C THR A 401 -13.98 22.07 25.59
N LYS A 402 -12.76 21.50 25.64
CA LYS A 402 -11.89 21.58 26.84
C LYS A 402 -11.57 23.04 27.19
N LYS A 403 -11.22 23.87 26.19
CA LYS A 403 -10.93 25.31 26.41
C LYS A 403 -12.14 26.05 26.92
N VAL A 404 -13.33 25.80 26.33
CA VAL A 404 -14.59 26.37 26.81
C VAL A 404 -14.89 25.95 28.26
N VAL A 405 -14.72 24.66 28.58
CA VAL A 405 -14.88 24.15 29.95
C VAL A 405 -13.89 24.83 30.89
N TRP A 406 -12.62 24.98 30.52
CA TRP A 406 -11.63 25.70 31.32
C TRP A 406 -11.97 27.18 31.49
N ILE A 407 -12.46 27.85 30.45
CA ILE A 407 -12.93 29.23 30.51
C ILE A 407 -14.12 29.34 31.49
N LEU A 408 -15.07 28.39 31.40
CA LEU A 408 -16.21 28.34 32.34
C LEU A 408 -15.77 28.07 33.78
N VAL A 409 -14.79 27.19 33.98
CA VAL A 409 -14.22 26.91 35.31
C VAL A 409 -13.49 28.16 35.85
N ILE A 410 -12.66 28.80 35.04
CA ILE A 410 -11.94 30.03 35.43
C ILE A 410 -12.93 31.16 35.72
N SER A 411 -13.98 31.32 34.87
CA SER A 411 -15.02 32.32 35.09
C SER A 411 -15.84 32.03 36.35
N SER A 412 -16.17 30.76 36.63
CA SER A 412 -16.89 30.38 37.85
C SER A 412 -16.03 30.58 39.11
N VAL A 413 -14.74 30.21 39.09
CA VAL A 413 -13.78 30.51 40.15
C VAL A 413 -13.64 32.00 40.33
N PHE A 414 -13.60 32.76 39.25
CA PHE A 414 -13.56 34.22 39.27
C PHE A 414 -14.84 34.82 39.89
N ILE A 415 -16.03 34.31 39.51
CA ILE A 415 -17.31 34.71 40.09
C ILE A 415 -17.34 34.40 41.60
N ILE A 416 -16.80 33.24 42.02
CA ILE A 416 -16.69 32.87 43.43
C ILE A 416 -15.73 33.81 44.16
N ILE A 417 -14.55 34.08 43.56
CA ILE A 417 -13.55 34.99 44.14
C ILE A 417 -14.11 36.41 44.23
N THR A 418 -14.76 36.89 43.18
CA THR A 418 -15.38 38.22 43.15
C THR A 418 -16.56 38.31 44.14
N SER A 419 -17.35 37.23 44.25
CA SER A 419 -18.43 37.15 45.26
C SER A 419 -17.89 37.15 46.67
N LEU A 420 -16.77 36.45 46.92
CA LEU A 420 -16.08 36.42 48.21
C LEU A 420 -15.44 37.79 48.55
N LEU A 421 -14.82 38.41 47.55
CA LEU A 421 -14.25 39.77 47.68
C LEU A 421 -15.34 40.81 47.89
N LEU A 422 -16.47 40.69 47.21
CA LEU A 422 -17.64 41.54 47.44
C LEU A 422 -18.23 41.30 48.82
N PHE A 423 -18.30 40.06 49.29
CA PHE A 423 -18.75 39.71 50.64
C PHE A 423 -17.79 40.24 51.71
N VAL A 424 -16.48 40.07 51.53
CA VAL A 424 -15.44 40.62 52.41
C VAL A 424 -15.46 42.16 52.38
N ASN A 425 -15.62 42.74 51.17
CA ASN A 425 -15.73 44.18 51.00
C ASN A 425 -17.04 44.74 51.60
N PHE A 426 -18.14 44.00 51.48
CA PHE A 426 -19.40 44.36 52.10
C PHE A 426 -19.29 44.36 53.63
N ARG A 427 -18.53 43.44 54.16
CA ARG A 427 -18.22 43.34 55.62
C ARG A 427 -17.21 44.40 56.06
N SER A 428 -16.21 44.71 55.22
CA SER A 428 -15.22 45.76 55.48
C SER A 428 -15.68 47.15 55.08
N ARG A 429 -16.74 47.29 54.23
CA ARG A 429 -17.37 48.54 53.81
C ARG A 429 -18.14 49.27 54.89
N LYS A 430 -18.35 48.65 56.03
CA LYS A 430 -18.69 49.43 57.23
C LYS A 430 -17.55 50.31 57.73
N LEU A 431 -16.28 50.05 57.19
CA LEU A 431 -15.08 50.77 57.66
C LEU A 431 -14.30 51.53 56.56
N LEU A 432 -14.37 51.18 55.29
CA LEU A 432 -13.56 51.83 54.22
C LEU A 432 -14.30 51.88 52.89
N LYS A 433 -15.23 52.76 52.76
CA LYS A 433 -15.91 53.07 51.49
C LYS A 433 -15.03 54.00 50.61
N GLU A 434 -14.85 53.67 49.37
CA GLU A 434 -14.71 54.52 48.17
C GLU A 434 -13.42 54.53 47.32
N LYS A 435 -12.29 53.90 47.68
CA LYS A 435 -11.09 54.08 46.82
C LYS A 435 -10.57 52.88 45.99
N SER A 436 -11.08 51.68 46.15
CA SER A 436 -10.45 50.50 45.48
C SER A 436 -11.23 49.89 44.30
N LEU A 437 -12.43 50.34 43.99
CA LEU A 437 -13.29 49.69 42.98
C LEU A 437 -12.95 50.08 41.52
N ALA A 438 -12.32 51.21 41.31
CA ALA A 438 -12.00 51.71 39.99
C ALA A 438 -10.74 51.07 39.35
N LEU A 439 -9.80 50.55 40.16
CA LEU A 439 -8.51 50.07 39.64
C LEU A 439 -8.57 48.60 39.17
N SER A 440 -9.46 47.78 39.73
CA SER A 440 -9.54 46.35 39.45
C SER A 440 -10.19 46.03 38.06
N ASN A 441 -11.11 46.83 37.59
CA ASN A 441 -11.89 46.60 36.37
C ASN A 441 -11.13 46.90 35.08
N SER A 442 -10.08 47.73 35.10
CA SER A 442 -9.30 48.04 33.89
C SER A 442 -8.25 46.99 33.56
N GLN A 443 -7.70 46.31 34.57
CA GLN A 443 -6.69 45.25 34.36
C GLN A 443 -7.28 43.97 33.73
N LEU A 444 -8.47 43.59 34.13
CA LEU A 444 -9.11 42.37 33.64
C LEU A 444 -9.56 42.44 32.19
N LYS A 445 -9.90 43.65 31.72
CA LYS A 445 -10.28 43.86 30.32
C LYS A 445 -9.12 43.66 29.37
N GLY A 446 -7.92 44.04 29.78
CA GLY A 446 -6.69 43.84 29.02
C GLY A 446 -6.27 42.38 28.84
N GLU A 447 -6.42 41.56 29.91
CA GLU A 447 -6.07 40.14 29.85
C GLU A 447 -7.02 39.31 28.99
N LEU A 448 -8.30 39.68 28.96
CA LEU A 448 -9.31 38.99 28.12
C LEU A 448 -9.10 39.28 26.62
N GLU A 449 -8.70 40.49 26.27
CA GLU A 449 -8.37 40.86 24.87
C GLU A 449 -7.08 40.16 24.38
N ASP A 450 -6.08 39.98 25.26
CA ASP A 450 -4.84 39.28 24.90
C ASP A 450 -5.05 37.76 24.66
N ALA A 451 -5.88 37.13 25.50
CA ALA A 451 -6.24 35.71 25.33
C ALA A 451 -7.05 35.45 24.06
N THR A 452 -7.94 36.35 23.66
CA THR A 452 -8.74 36.23 22.45
C THR A 452 -7.87 36.39 21.19
N THR A 453 -6.87 37.25 21.26
CA THR A 453 -5.92 37.48 20.16
C THR A 453 -5.02 36.27 19.94
N LYS A 454 -4.52 35.65 20.99
CA LYS A 454 -3.70 34.41 20.93
C LYS A 454 -4.46 33.21 20.33
N LEU A 455 -5.75 33.08 20.65
CA LEU A 455 -6.62 32.02 20.10
C LEU A 455 -6.80 32.18 18.58
N ASN A 456 -7.01 33.41 18.11
CA ASN A 456 -7.19 33.68 16.68
C ASN A 456 -5.94 33.41 15.84
N VAL A 457 -4.74 33.66 16.39
CA VAL A 457 -3.46 33.34 15.72
C VAL A 457 -3.29 31.82 15.59
N TYR A 458 -3.54 31.06 16.64
CA TYR A 458 -3.43 29.59 16.63
C TYR A 458 -4.38 28.93 15.63
N LEU A 459 -5.62 29.43 15.50
CA LEU A 459 -6.60 28.94 14.53
C LEU A 459 -6.14 29.19 13.08
N LYS A 460 -5.49 30.31 12.81
CA LYS A 460 -4.98 30.66 11.48
C LYS A 460 -3.83 29.76 11.06
N GLU A 461 -2.88 29.48 11.94
CA GLU A 461 -1.74 28.58 11.67
C GLU A 461 -2.19 27.13 11.42
N THR A 462 -3.16 26.63 12.17
CA THR A 462 -3.70 25.28 12.01
C THR A 462 -4.48 25.14 10.68
N GLN A 463 -5.20 26.17 10.27
CA GLN A 463 -5.90 26.19 8.98
C GLN A 463 -4.93 26.23 7.80
N GLN A 464 -3.79 26.91 7.92
CA GLN A 464 -2.78 26.96 6.88
C GLN A 464 -2.11 25.58 6.68
N LYS A 465 -1.83 24.84 7.74
CA LYS A 465 -1.24 23.49 7.67
C LYS A 465 -2.18 22.50 6.96
N SER A 466 -3.48 22.59 7.18
CA SER A 466 -4.46 21.71 6.53
C SER A 466 -4.59 21.92 5.02
N LEU A 467 -4.22 23.10 4.49
CA LEU A 467 -4.22 23.40 3.06
C LEU A 467 -3.12 22.66 2.30
N THR A 468 -1.97 22.44 2.91
CA THR A 468 -0.81 21.82 2.27
C THR A 468 -0.87 20.28 2.22
N GLU A 469 -1.81 19.69 2.95
CA GLU A 469 -1.99 18.22 3.05
C GLU A 469 -3.12 17.70 2.13
N LYS A 470 -3.89 18.58 1.47
CA LYS A 470 -5.00 18.19 0.58
C LYS A 470 -4.51 17.74 -0.80
N VAL A 471 -5.12 16.66 -1.31
CA VAL A 471 -4.92 16.21 -2.70
C VAL A 471 -6.05 16.74 -3.57
N ILE A 472 -5.73 17.29 -4.75
CA ILE A 472 -6.63 18.02 -5.64
C ILE A 472 -6.63 17.34 -7.01
N LEU A 473 -7.54 16.41 -7.23
CA LEU A 473 -7.58 15.59 -8.45
C LEU A 473 -8.74 15.93 -9.35
N THR A 474 -9.87 16.34 -8.78
CA THR A 474 -11.08 16.68 -9.49
C THR A 474 -11.39 18.19 -9.38
N ASP A 475 -12.32 18.65 -10.20
CA ASP A 475 -12.84 20.02 -10.06
C ASP A 475 -13.67 20.22 -8.76
N ALA A 476 -14.13 19.13 -8.15
CA ALA A 476 -14.79 19.16 -6.84
C ALA A 476 -13.77 19.42 -5.73
N ASP A 477 -12.65 18.67 -5.72
CA ASP A 477 -11.55 18.85 -4.76
C ASP A 477 -10.97 20.26 -4.84
N TRP A 478 -10.84 20.78 -6.07
CA TRP A 478 -10.38 22.14 -6.28
C TRP A 478 -11.32 23.17 -5.65
N ARG A 479 -12.65 23.00 -5.78
CA ARG A 479 -13.62 23.91 -5.16
C ARG A 479 -13.53 23.87 -3.64
N GLU A 480 -13.38 22.67 -3.08
CA GLU A 480 -13.20 22.50 -1.64
C GLU A 480 -11.90 23.13 -1.15
N PHE A 481 -10.77 22.84 -1.81
CA PHE A 481 -9.48 23.49 -1.53
C PHE A 481 -9.61 25.01 -1.57
N LEU A 482 -10.25 25.55 -2.60
CA LEU A 482 -10.39 27.00 -2.78
C LEU A 482 -11.24 27.64 -1.69
N GLN A 483 -12.27 26.95 -1.17
CA GLN A 483 -13.05 27.45 -0.03
C GLN A 483 -12.16 27.60 1.22
N PHE A 484 -11.31 26.63 1.51
CA PHE A 484 -10.36 26.72 2.62
C PHE A 484 -9.26 27.75 2.35
N PHE A 485 -8.71 27.75 1.15
CA PHE A 485 -7.69 28.71 0.74
C PHE A 485 -8.18 30.16 0.89
N ASN A 486 -9.40 30.45 0.45
CA ASN A 486 -9.99 31.79 0.56
C ASN A 486 -10.31 32.20 2.02
N LYS A 487 -10.47 31.25 2.94
CA LYS A 487 -10.61 31.58 4.37
C LYS A 487 -9.28 32.08 4.96
N VAL A 488 -8.17 31.51 4.51
CA VAL A 488 -6.83 31.89 4.97
C VAL A 488 -6.31 33.11 4.20
N TYR A 489 -6.62 33.20 2.90
CA TYR A 489 -6.16 34.25 1.96
C TYR A 489 -7.34 34.84 1.18
N PRO A 490 -8.20 35.67 1.78
CA PRO A 490 -9.52 36.04 1.25
C PRO A 490 -9.50 36.77 -0.10
N SER A 491 -8.45 37.51 -0.39
CA SER A 491 -8.37 38.34 -1.61
C SER A 491 -7.54 37.73 -2.74
N PHE A 492 -6.62 36.84 -2.43
CA PHE A 492 -5.59 36.39 -3.38
C PHE A 492 -6.18 35.80 -4.68
N PHE A 493 -7.11 34.84 -4.57
CA PHE A 493 -7.66 34.15 -5.76
C PHE A 493 -8.45 35.12 -6.65
N ALA A 494 -9.18 36.03 -6.06
CA ALA A 494 -9.95 37.06 -6.80
C ALA A 494 -8.99 38.04 -7.48
N SER A 495 -7.97 38.52 -6.78
CA SER A 495 -6.95 39.46 -7.28
C SER A 495 -6.14 38.87 -8.44
N ILE A 496 -5.61 37.65 -8.31
CA ILE A 496 -4.85 37.02 -9.38
C ILE A 496 -5.68 36.78 -10.63
N LYS A 497 -6.94 36.37 -10.48
CA LYS A 497 -7.87 36.15 -11.60
C LYS A 497 -8.26 37.45 -12.28
N GLN A 498 -8.44 38.54 -11.54
CA GLN A 498 -8.76 39.86 -12.07
C GLN A 498 -7.57 40.47 -12.81
N LYS A 499 -6.38 40.39 -12.21
CA LYS A 499 -5.14 40.97 -12.76
C LYS A 499 -4.64 40.23 -14.00
N TYR A 500 -4.86 38.90 -14.04
CA TYR A 500 -4.37 38.02 -15.13
C TYR A 500 -5.50 37.13 -15.68
N PRO A 501 -6.49 37.67 -16.39
CA PRO A 501 -7.68 36.93 -16.84
C PRO A 501 -7.41 35.83 -17.88
N LYS A 502 -6.22 35.83 -18.51
CA LYS A 502 -5.78 34.83 -19.51
C LYS A 502 -5.23 33.54 -18.90
N LEU A 503 -5.13 33.43 -17.57
CA LEU A 503 -4.68 32.22 -16.91
C LEU A 503 -5.76 31.13 -17.02
N SER A 504 -5.33 29.94 -17.43
CA SER A 504 -6.19 28.75 -17.45
C SER A 504 -6.47 28.22 -16.04
N LYS A 505 -7.44 27.32 -15.88
CA LYS A 505 -7.74 26.66 -14.60
C LYS A 505 -6.49 25.99 -13.98
N ALA A 506 -5.68 25.32 -14.80
CA ALA A 506 -4.46 24.65 -14.32
C ALA A 506 -3.39 25.65 -13.84
N GLU A 507 -3.24 26.77 -14.54
CA GLU A 507 -2.29 27.83 -14.18
C GLU A 507 -2.76 28.57 -12.91
N LEU A 508 -4.07 28.78 -12.73
CA LEU A 508 -4.61 29.37 -11.49
C LEU A 508 -4.41 28.43 -10.28
N ARG A 509 -4.63 27.13 -10.46
CA ARG A 509 -4.31 26.13 -9.43
C ARG A 509 -2.83 26.18 -9.06
N PHE A 510 -1.99 26.23 -10.08
CA PHE A 510 -0.53 26.35 -9.89
C PHE A 510 -0.15 27.64 -9.14
N CYS A 511 -0.74 28.79 -9.44
CA CYS A 511 -0.50 30.04 -8.71
C CYS A 511 -0.87 29.93 -7.22
N CYS A 512 -2.04 29.35 -6.89
CA CYS A 512 -2.44 29.16 -5.50
C CYS A 512 -1.47 28.26 -4.72
N LEU A 513 -1.00 27.17 -5.35
CA LEU A 513 -0.04 26.26 -4.71
C LEU A 513 1.37 26.87 -4.60
N SER A 514 1.79 27.68 -5.59
CA SER A 514 3.03 28.45 -5.52
C SER A 514 2.99 29.53 -4.44
N TYR A 515 1.83 30.16 -4.24
CA TYR A 515 1.62 31.13 -3.15
C TYR A 515 1.77 30.49 -1.76
N LEU A 516 1.47 29.19 -1.62
CA LEU A 516 1.74 28.41 -0.41
C LEU A 516 3.20 27.96 -0.29
N SER A 517 4.08 28.39 -1.18
CA SER A 517 5.52 28.06 -1.25
C SER A 517 5.79 26.55 -1.36
N LEU A 518 4.89 25.80 -1.99
CA LEU A 518 5.03 24.36 -2.18
C LEU A 518 6.06 24.04 -3.26
N ALA A 519 6.92 23.05 -3.00
CA ALA A 519 7.89 22.57 -3.98
C ALA A 519 7.20 21.79 -5.12
N ASP A 520 7.86 21.68 -6.28
CA ASP A 520 7.36 20.93 -7.45
C ASP A 520 6.94 19.48 -7.11
N LYS A 521 7.63 18.87 -6.16
CA LYS A 521 7.32 17.52 -5.67
C LYS A 521 5.97 17.47 -4.94
N GLU A 522 5.72 18.45 -4.11
CA GLU A 522 4.50 18.57 -3.30
C GLU A 522 3.32 18.95 -4.19
N MET A 523 3.50 19.91 -5.08
CA MET A 523 2.46 20.27 -6.07
C MET A 523 2.10 19.10 -6.98
N SER A 524 3.08 18.31 -7.40
CA SER A 524 2.91 17.08 -8.20
C SER A 524 2.06 16.05 -7.44
N ALA A 525 2.32 15.85 -6.16
CA ALA A 525 1.57 14.95 -5.30
C ALA A 525 0.12 15.44 -5.09
N MET A 526 -0.04 16.74 -4.80
CA MET A 526 -1.36 17.34 -4.57
C MET A 526 -2.25 17.34 -5.83
N LEU A 527 -1.68 17.55 -7.00
CA LEU A 527 -2.44 17.64 -8.26
C LEU A 527 -2.53 16.31 -9.01
N GLY A 528 -1.90 15.24 -8.54
CA GLY A 528 -1.89 13.93 -9.21
C GLY A 528 -1.23 13.94 -10.59
N VAL A 529 -0.32 14.88 -10.87
CA VAL A 529 0.34 15.04 -12.18
C VAL A 529 1.85 14.87 -12.07
N GLY A 530 2.50 14.43 -13.14
CA GLY A 530 3.95 14.28 -13.16
C GLY A 530 4.69 15.62 -12.97
N ARG A 531 5.88 15.59 -12.36
CA ARG A 531 6.72 16.80 -12.17
C ARG A 531 7.02 17.53 -13.49
N ALA A 532 7.12 16.79 -14.60
CA ALA A 532 7.28 17.39 -15.92
C ALA A 532 6.08 18.30 -16.27
N SER A 533 4.87 17.87 -15.96
CA SER A 533 3.64 18.66 -16.16
C SER A 533 3.61 19.92 -15.29
N ILE A 534 4.10 19.84 -14.05
CA ILE A 534 4.25 21.01 -13.16
C ILE A 534 5.22 22.02 -13.78
N ARG A 535 6.37 21.55 -14.27
CA ARG A 535 7.36 22.43 -14.92
C ARG A 535 6.82 23.11 -16.17
N VAL A 536 6.06 22.36 -17.00
CA VAL A 536 5.40 22.91 -18.19
C VAL A 536 4.36 23.95 -17.79
N THR A 537 3.55 23.68 -16.78
CA THR A 537 2.56 24.63 -16.25
C THR A 537 3.23 25.86 -15.68
N ARG A 538 4.32 25.72 -14.94
CA ARG A 538 5.17 26.83 -14.44
C ARG A 538 5.66 27.71 -15.59
N GLY A 539 6.22 27.10 -16.64
CA GLY A 539 6.70 27.85 -17.81
C GLY A 539 5.59 28.64 -18.49
N ARG A 540 4.44 28.03 -18.70
CA ARG A 540 3.26 28.70 -19.30
C ARG A 540 2.72 29.82 -18.40
N THR A 541 2.66 29.57 -17.09
CA THR A 541 2.23 30.58 -16.11
C THR A 541 3.18 31.76 -16.11
N ARG A 542 4.49 31.55 -16.03
CA ARG A 542 5.51 32.61 -16.09
C ARG A 542 5.37 33.45 -17.36
N ALA A 543 5.19 32.81 -18.51
CA ALA A 543 5.02 33.51 -19.79
C ALA A 543 3.76 34.39 -19.78
N LYS A 544 2.63 33.92 -19.23
CA LYS A 544 1.39 34.70 -19.13
C LYS A 544 1.42 35.80 -18.08
N LEU A 545 2.22 35.64 -17.04
CA LEU A 545 2.53 36.66 -16.03
C LEU A 545 3.61 37.65 -16.50
N GLN A 546 4.14 37.46 -17.70
CA GLN A 546 5.20 38.29 -18.32
C GLN A 546 6.50 38.34 -17.50
N LEU A 547 6.84 37.23 -16.80
CA LEU A 547 8.04 37.13 -16.00
C LEU A 547 9.24 36.73 -16.86
N THR A 548 10.35 37.42 -16.68
CA THR A 548 11.67 37.12 -17.30
C THR A 548 12.35 35.93 -16.59
N ALA A 549 13.47 35.44 -17.12
CA ALA A 549 14.18 34.31 -16.52
C ALA A 549 14.64 34.56 -15.07
N THR A 550 14.91 35.81 -14.73
CA THR A 550 15.46 36.26 -13.44
C THR A 550 14.39 36.61 -12.40
N ASP A 551 13.13 36.82 -12.81
CA ASP A 551 12.06 37.24 -11.88
C ASP A 551 11.61 36.07 -10.98
N SER A 552 11.35 36.36 -9.72
CA SER A 552 10.75 35.40 -8.80
C SER A 552 9.22 35.36 -8.97
N LEU A 553 8.70 34.16 -9.23
CA LEU A 553 7.25 33.94 -9.31
C LEU A 553 6.60 34.14 -7.93
N GLU A 554 7.26 33.65 -6.90
CA GLU A 554 6.81 33.70 -5.51
C GLU A 554 6.71 35.14 -5.01
N GLU A 555 7.68 35.99 -5.35
CA GLU A 555 7.65 37.42 -5.03
C GLU A 555 6.50 38.12 -5.73
N LEU A 556 6.28 37.87 -7.04
CA LEU A 556 5.13 38.43 -7.74
C LEU A 556 3.80 38.03 -7.09
N LEU A 557 3.66 36.77 -6.73
CA LEU A 557 2.41 36.26 -6.13
C LEU A 557 2.18 36.81 -4.72
N SER A 558 3.23 37.15 -3.97
CA SER A 558 3.11 37.73 -2.62
C SER A 558 2.59 39.18 -2.63
N VAL A 559 2.67 39.87 -3.77
CA VAL A 559 2.27 41.29 -3.95
C VAL A 559 0.89 41.39 -4.65
N VAL A 560 0.32 40.29 -5.11
CA VAL A 560 -0.98 40.23 -5.75
C VAL A 560 -2.10 40.12 -4.74
#